data_2371b445d37c1c6442c05a112b23eceb
#
_entry.id   2371b445d37c1c6442c05a112b23eceb
#
_cell.length_a   1.000
_cell.length_b   1.000
_cell.length_c   1.000
_cell.angle_alpha   90.00
_cell.angle_beta   90.00
_cell.angle_gamma   90.00
#
_symmetry.space_group_name_H-M   'P 1'
#
loop_
_entity.id
_entity.type
_entity.pdbx_description
1 polymer ?
#
loop_
_entity_poly.entity_id
_entity_poly.type
_entity_poly.pdbx_seq_one_letter_code
_entity_poly.pdbx_strand_id
1 'polypeptide(L)'
;MRSTTRLVVLLTLVAGLPISCSTAPSTPGARDALLQQATTAMSEMNREDPGLEELTRKGYGYALFPEVAKGGLVFGGGYGRGVVYEQGQLVGYADLSQASFGLQMGGQTYSEVIVFENKAALDLLKQGQVELAADASAVILKTGAAANARFVDGFAVFVRPIGGAMVEAAVGGQQVTFVPK
;
A
#
# COMPACT_ATOMS: atom_id res chain seq x y z
N MET A 1 -61.93 -9.61 -26.67
CA MET A 1 -60.59 -10.15 -27.00
C MET A 1 -59.58 -9.10 -26.59
N ARG A 2 -58.89 -9.28 -25.44
CA ARG A 2 -57.86 -8.38 -24.96
C ARG A 2 -56.51 -9.14 -25.02
N SER A 3 -55.65 -8.70 -25.96
CA SER A 3 -54.30 -9.22 -26.16
C SER A 3 -53.37 -8.59 -25.11
N THR A 4 -52.83 -9.39 -24.21
CA THR A 4 -51.81 -8.99 -23.22
C THR A 4 -50.43 -9.30 -23.78
N THR A 5 -49.79 -8.31 -24.33
CA THR A 5 -48.39 -8.39 -24.79
C THR A 5 -47.49 -8.41 -23.56
N ARG A 6 -46.87 -9.57 -23.25
CA ARG A 6 -45.87 -9.71 -22.19
C ARG A 6 -44.50 -9.21 -22.72
N LEU A 7 -44.06 -8.07 -22.22
CA LEU A 7 -42.73 -7.54 -22.46
C LEU A 7 -41.72 -8.36 -21.61
N VAL A 8 -40.94 -9.21 -22.26
CA VAL A 8 -39.82 -9.93 -21.62
C VAL A 8 -38.62 -9.02 -21.66
N VAL A 9 -38.28 -8.44 -20.53
CA VAL A 9 -37.02 -7.68 -20.35
C VAL A 9 -35.92 -8.69 -20.12
N LEU A 10 -35.07 -8.89 -21.13
CA LEU A 10 -33.88 -9.71 -21.05
C LEU A 10 -32.78 -8.91 -20.34
N LEU A 11 -32.58 -9.15 -19.03
CA LEU A 11 -31.52 -8.54 -18.23
C LEU A 11 -30.21 -9.28 -18.54
N THR A 12 -29.40 -8.75 -19.47
CA THR A 12 -28.04 -9.27 -19.72
C THR A 12 -27.12 -8.88 -18.59
N LEU A 13 -26.84 -9.85 -17.74
CA LEU A 13 -25.82 -9.76 -16.67
C LEU A 13 -24.43 -9.76 -17.33
N VAL A 14 -23.86 -8.58 -17.53
CA VAL A 14 -22.47 -8.43 -17.95
C VAL A 14 -21.61 -8.78 -16.73
N ALA A 15 -21.12 -10.02 -16.67
CA ALA A 15 -20.10 -10.44 -15.73
C ALA A 15 -18.79 -9.73 -16.11
N GLY A 16 -18.54 -8.56 -15.52
CA GLY A 16 -17.25 -7.88 -15.60
C GLY A 16 -16.21 -8.73 -14.87
N LEU A 17 -15.31 -9.37 -15.62
CA LEU A 17 -14.10 -9.95 -15.08
C LEU A 17 -13.27 -8.81 -14.46
N PRO A 18 -12.82 -8.89 -13.22
CA PRO A 18 -11.89 -7.93 -12.67
C PRO A 18 -10.57 -8.06 -13.44
N ILE A 19 -10.31 -7.11 -14.33
CA ILE A 19 -8.99 -6.97 -14.94
C ILE A 19 -8.11 -6.38 -13.84
N SER A 20 -7.45 -7.25 -13.08
CA SER A 20 -6.39 -6.84 -12.17
C SER A 20 -5.20 -6.38 -13.02
N CYS A 21 -5.17 -5.09 -13.34
CA CYS A 21 -3.99 -4.46 -13.94
C CYS A 21 -2.91 -4.35 -12.85
N SER A 22 -2.09 -5.39 -12.68
CA SER A 22 -0.86 -5.26 -11.92
C SER A 22 0.08 -4.30 -12.67
N THR A 23 0.58 -3.29 -11.98
CA THR A 23 1.57 -2.35 -12.50
C THR A 23 2.98 -2.67 -12.01
N ALA A 24 3.17 -3.87 -11.40
CA ALA A 24 4.48 -4.37 -11.04
C ALA A 24 5.45 -4.26 -12.23
N PRO A 25 6.73 -3.90 -11.98
CA PRO A 25 7.66 -3.65 -13.06
C PRO A 25 7.88 -4.92 -13.89
N SER A 26 7.48 -4.85 -15.16
CA SER A 26 7.50 -5.99 -16.10
C SER A 26 8.86 -6.20 -16.76
N THR A 27 9.72 -5.17 -16.78
CA THR A 27 11.05 -5.24 -17.41
C THR A 27 12.17 -5.32 -16.36
N PRO A 28 13.30 -6.00 -16.66
CA PRO A 28 14.44 -6.06 -15.74
C PRO A 28 14.92 -4.68 -15.32
N GLY A 29 15.07 -3.73 -16.24
CA GLY A 29 15.53 -2.38 -15.92
C GLY A 29 14.57 -1.60 -15.01
N ALA A 30 13.25 -1.80 -15.14
CA ALA A 30 12.28 -1.19 -14.24
C ALA A 30 12.31 -1.83 -12.84
N ARG A 31 12.62 -3.13 -12.75
CA ARG A 31 12.83 -3.83 -11.47
C ARG A 31 14.07 -3.32 -10.75
N ASP A 32 15.18 -3.18 -11.48
CA ASP A 32 16.43 -2.67 -10.94
C ASP A 32 16.28 -1.22 -10.45
N ALA A 33 15.59 -0.38 -11.22
CA ALA A 33 15.27 0.99 -10.81
C ALA A 33 14.44 1.05 -9.52
N LEU A 34 13.39 0.22 -9.41
CA LEU A 34 12.57 0.15 -8.20
C LEU A 34 13.37 -0.36 -6.99
N LEU A 35 14.23 -1.36 -7.17
CA LEU A 35 15.12 -1.84 -6.11
C LEU A 35 16.10 -0.77 -5.63
N GLN A 36 16.66 0.02 -6.54
CA GLN A 36 17.54 1.13 -6.19
C GLN A 36 16.78 2.23 -5.42
N GLN A 37 15.58 2.60 -5.88
CA GLN A 37 14.72 3.54 -5.17
C GLN A 37 14.37 3.04 -3.77
N ALA A 38 14.01 1.75 -3.64
CA ALA A 38 13.71 1.13 -2.37
C ALA A 38 14.91 1.14 -1.40
N THR A 39 16.09 0.83 -1.90
CA THR A 39 17.35 0.88 -1.11
C THR A 39 17.61 2.30 -0.59
N THR A 40 17.44 3.30 -1.44
CA THR A 40 17.60 4.71 -1.07
C THR A 40 16.57 5.12 -0.01
N ALA A 41 15.29 4.82 -0.24
CA ALA A 41 14.21 5.15 0.68
C ALA A 41 14.42 4.49 2.06
N MET A 42 14.79 3.20 2.11
CA MET A 42 15.08 2.51 3.37
C MET A 42 16.26 3.17 4.11
N SER A 43 17.31 3.53 3.39
CA SER A 43 18.45 4.23 3.99
C SER A 43 18.07 5.58 4.60
N GLU A 44 17.20 6.33 3.93
CA GLU A 44 16.68 7.61 4.42
C GLU A 44 15.76 7.42 5.63
N MET A 45 14.87 6.43 5.59
CA MET A 45 14.00 6.08 6.71
C MET A 45 14.81 5.63 7.94
N ASN A 46 15.83 4.80 7.76
CA ASN A 46 16.72 4.37 8.85
C ASN A 46 17.56 5.52 9.42
N ARG A 47 17.87 6.54 8.61
CA ARG A 47 18.55 7.74 9.11
C ARG A 47 17.64 8.58 10.00
N GLU A 48 16.34 8.62 9.68
CA GLU A 48 15.34 9.35 10.46
C GLU A 48 14.99 8.61 11.76
N ASP A 49 14.87 7.29 11.70
CA ASP A 49 14.69 6.41 12.88
C ASP A 49 15.54 5.14 12.78
N PRO A 50 16.72 5.09 13.44
CA PRO A 50 17.56 3.91 13.44
C PRO A 50 16.92 2.65 14.02
N GLY A 51 15.86 2.80 14.82
CA GLY A 51 15.08 1.68 15.35
C GLY A 51 14.34 0.88 14.28
N LEU A 52 14.11 1.49 13.11
CA LEU A 52 13.42 0.84 12.00
C LEU A 52 14.22 -0.32 11.41
N GLU A 53 15.54 -0.21 11.35
CA GLU A 53 16.42 -1.30 10.89
C GLU A 53 16.28 -2.54 11.78
N GLU A 54 16.26 -2.34 13.10
CA GLU A 54 16.08 -3.44 14.04
C GLU A 54 14.67 -4.05 13.92
N LEU A 55 13.64 -3.21 13.76
CA LEU A 55 12.26 -3.66 13.63
C LEU A 55 12.05 -4.48 12.35
N THR A 56 12.56 -4.01 11.19
CA THR A 56 12.46 -4.75 9.92
C THR A 56 13.27 -6.04 9.93
N ARG A 57 14.38 -6.09 10.67
CA ARG A 57 15.19 -7.30 10.85
C ARG A 57 14.54 -8.32 11.78
N LYS A 58 13.81 -7.88 12.81
CA LYS A 58 13.07 -8.75 13.76
C LYS A 58 11.73 -9.22 13.20
N GLY A 59 11.10 -8.42 12.37
CA GLY A 59 9.86 -8.78 11.69
C GLY A 59 10.07 -9.98 10.77
N TYR A 60 8.98 -10.68 10.48
CA TYR A 60 9.02 -11.81 9.55
C TYR A 60 9.33 -11.38 8.11
N GLY A 61 8.93 -10.15 7.76
CA GLY A 61 9.21 -9.51 6.48
C GLY A 61 8.70 -8.08 6.46
N TYR A 62 8.85 -7.43 5.33
CA TYR A 62 8.33 -6.08 5.12
C TYR A 62 8.04 -5.80 3.65
N ALA A 63 7.08 -4.92 3.39
CA ALA A 63 6.86 -4.28 2.10
C ALA A 63 7.34 -2.83 2.18
N LEU A 64 8.10 -2.38 1.19
CA LEU A 64 8.62 -1.01 1.12
C LEU A 64 8.20 -0.34 -0.17
N PHE A 65 7.49 0.75 -0.05
CA PHE A 65 7.07 1.63 -1.13
C PHE A 65 7.95 2.89 -1.09
N PRO A 66 8.94 3.02 -1.99
CA PRO A 66 9.86 4.16 -1.97
C PRO A 66 9.16 5.49 -2.24
N GLU A 67 8.10 5.46 -3.03
CA GLU A 67 7.30 6.61 -3.34
C GLU A 67 5.83 6.24 -3.48
N VAL A 68 4.99 6.87 -2.67
CA VAL A 68 3.54 6.85 -2.77
C VAL A 68 3.07 8.26 -3.04
N ALA A 69 2.38 8.48 -4.14
CA ALA A 69 1.74 9.75 -4.47
C ALA A 69 0.27 9.70 -4.08
N LYS A 70 -0.18 10.69 -3.31
CA LYS A 70 -1.57 10.85 -2.87
C LYS A 70 -2.06 12.25 -3.18
N GLY A 71 -3.32 12.36 -3.62
CA GLY A 71 -3.95 13.66 -3.87
C GLY A 71 -5.46 13.56 -3.96
N GLY A 72 -6.13 14.70 -3.79
CA GLY A 72 -7.58 14.78 -3.88
C GLY A 72 -8.16 16.12 -3.45
N LEU A 73 -9.50 16.22 -3.54
CA LEU A 73 -10.32 17.31 -3.01
C LEU A 73 -11.37 16.77 -2.03
N VAL A 74 -12.47 16.19 -2.54
CA VAL A 74 -13.49 15.51 -1.73
C VAL A 74 -13.30 13.99 -1.79
N PHE A 75 -12.87 13.51 -2.97
CA PHE A 75 -12.41 12.15 -3.19
C PHE A 75 -10.90 12.20 -3.38
N GLY A 76 -10.17 11.34 -2.70
CA GLY A 76 -8.74 11.21 -2.85
C GLY A 76 -8.35 9.82 -3.32
N GLY A 77 -7.22 9.78 -3.97
CA GLY A 77 -6.57 8.55 -4.38
C GLY A 77 -5.07 8.62 -4.15
N GLY A 78 -4.47 7.48 -3.92
CA GLY A 78 -3.03 7.33 -3.80
C GLY A 78 -2.58 6.05 -4.48
N TYR A 79 -1.33 6.07 -4.94
CA TYR A 79 -0.73 4.94 -5.63
C TYR A 79 0.77 4.89 -5.37
N GLY A 80 1.29 3.69 -5.15
CA GLY A 80 2.71 3.43 -5.01
C GLY A 80 3.09 2.03 -5.48
N ARG A 81 4.33 1.86 -5.92
CA ARG A 81 4.92 0.55 -6.22
C ARG A 81 5.99 0.25 -5.20
N GLY A 82 6.07 -1.01 -4.78
CA GLY A 82 6.98 -1.43 -3.74
C GLY A 82 7.62 -2.78 -3.99
N VAL A 83 8.50 -3.12 -3.09
CA VAL A 83 9.22 -4.39 -3.03
C VAL A 83 8.87 -5.11 -1.75
N VAL A 84 8.82 -6.45 -1.79
CA VAL A 84 8.46 -7.28 -0.65
C VAL A 84 9.61 -8.20 -0.28
N TYR A 85 10.03 -8.12 0.98
CA TYR A 85 11.07 -8.97 1.55
C TYR A 85 10.48 -9.92 2.59
N GLU A 86 10.91 -11.16 2.55
CA GLU A 86 10.64 -12.19 3.54
C GLU A 86 11.99 -12.68 4.10
N GLN A 87 12.20 -12.51 5.41
CA GLN A 87 13.45 -12.90 6.08
C GLN A 87 14.72 -12.39 5.36
N GLY A 88 14.67 -11.14 4.91
CA GLY A 88 15.78 -10.48 4.21
C GLY A 88 15.93 -10.83 2.72
N GLN A 89 15.09 -11.71 2.17
CA GLN A 89 15.13 -12.08 0.76
C GLN A 89 14.00 -11.39 -0.01
N LEU A 90 14.30 -10.85 -1.20
CA LEU A 90 13.30 -10.30 -2.10
C LEU A 90 12.43 -11.43 -2.66
N VAL A 91 11.15 -11.44 -2.28
CA VAL A 91 10.17 -12.47 -2.72
C VAL A 91 9.18 -11.96 -3.78
N GLY A 92 9.08 -10.64 -3.96
CA GLY A 92 8.17 -10.09 -4.95
C GLY A 92 8.09 -8.58 -4.91
N TYR A 93 7.08 -8.10 -5.59
CA TYR A 93 6.73 -6.68 -5.72
C TYR A 93 5.33 -6.45 -5.16
N ALA A 94 4.96 -5.21 -4.90
CA ALA A 94 3.62 -4.87 -4.46
C ALA A 94 3.15 -3.56 -5.09
N ASP A 95 1.86 -3.50 -5.37
CA ASP A 95 1.14 -2.29 -5.74
C ASP A 95 0.29 -1.85 -4.54
N LEU A 96 0.44 -0.60 -4.15
CA LEU A 96 -0.36 0.05 -3.12
C LEU A 96 -1.34 0.99 -3.79
N SER A 97 -2.61 0.85 -3.46
CA SER A 97 -3.68 1.77 -3.87
C SER A 97 -4.44 2.27 -2.65
N GLN A 98 -4.74 3.56 -2.66
CA GLN A 98 -5.53 4.20 -1.60
C GLN A 98 -6.77 4.83 -2.20
N ALA A 99 -7.86 4.78 -1.46
CA ALA A 99 -9.06 5.55 -1.72
C ALA A 99 -9.50 6.23 -0.43
N SER A 100 -9.82 7.51 -0.50
CA SER A 100 -10.33 8.27 0.65
C SER A 100 -11.51 9.16 0.25
N PHE A 101 -12.38 9.41 1.23
CA PHE A 101 -13.53 10.30 1.09
C PHE A 101 -13.60 11.24 2.28
N GLY A 102 -13.74 12.53 2.02
CA GLY A 102 -13.83 13.56 3.05
C GLY A 102 -13.20 14.88 2.58
N LEU A 103 -13.10 15.82 3.50
CA LEU A 103 -12.44 17.10 3.22
C LEU A 103 -10.94 16.89 3.10
N GLN A 104 -10.42 17.01 1.89
CA GLN A 104 -9.00 16.93 1.61
C GLN A 104 -8.67 17.87 0.47
N MET A 105 -7.52 18.53 0.52
CA MET A 105 -7.08 19.44 -0.53
C MET A 105 -5.57 19.43 -0.64
N GLY A 106 -5.09 19.14 -1.84
CA GLY A 106 -3.67 19.14 -2.14
C GLY A 106 -3.14 17.78 -2.62
N GLY A 107 -1.84 17.65 -2.58
CA GLY A 107 -1.15 16.41 -2.91
C GLY A 107 0.12 16.27 -2.07
N GLN A 108 0.47 15.04 -1.74
CA GLN A 108 1.68 14.71 -1.02
C GLN A 108 2.32 13.46 -1.58
N THR A 109 3.63 13.38 -1.37
CA THR A 109 4.44 12.21 -1.71
C THR A 109 5.16 11.76 -0.44
N TYR A 110 5.19 10.46 -0.19
CA TYR A 110 5.84 9.87 0.97
C TYR A 110 6.41 8.49 0.65
N SER A 111 7.39 8.04 1.44
CA SER A 111 7.80 6.64 1.50
C SER A 111 6.99 5.93 2.57
N GLU A 112 6.69 4.65 2.33
CA GLU A 112 5.96 3.82 3.29
C GLU A 112 6.63 2.47 3.46
N VAL A 113 6.74 2.01 4.71
CA VAL A 113 7.13 0.64 5.02
C VAL A 113 6.06 -0.03 5.88
N ILE A 114 5.66 -1.22 5.47
CA ILE A 114 4.74 -2.10 6.19
C ILE A 114 5.57 -3.28 6.72
N VAL A 115 5.71 -3.40 8.02
CA VAL A 115 6.44 -4.51 8.66
C VAL A 115 5.44 -5.58 9.07
N PHE A 116 5.73 -6.83 8.74
CA PHE A 116 4.94 -8.01 9.09
C PHE A 116 5.51 -8.66 10.34
N GLU A 117 4.68 -8.78 11.39
CA GLU A 117 5.08 -9.37 12.67
C GLU A 117 5.42 -10.86 12.52
N ASN A 118 4.65 -11.57 11.69
CA ASN A 118 4.72 -13.02 11.57
C ASN A 118 4.38 -13.48 10.15
N LYS A 119 4.55 -14.79 9.91
CA LYS A 119 4.27 -15.40 8.62
C LYS A 119 2.80 -15.23 8.19
N ALA A 120 1.87 -15.30 9.12
CA ALA A 120 0.44 -15.20 8.80
C ALA A 120 0.09 -13.83 8.19
N ALA A 121 0.66 -12.74 8.75
CA ALA A 121 0.48 -11.40 8.21
C ALA A 121 1.05 -11.27 6.78
N LEU A 122 2.23 -11.82 6.51
CA LEU A 122 2.80 -11.83 5.15
C LEU A 122 1.98 -12.71 4.20
N ASP A 123 1.46 -13.84 4.66
CA ASP A 123 0.61 -14.71 3.84
C ASP A 123 -0.72 -14.02 3.46
N LEU A 124 -1.30 -13.19 4.34
CA LEU A 124 -2.45 -12.35 4.00
C LEU A 124 -2.12 -11.40 2.86
N LEU A 125 -0.93 -10.75 2.88
CA LEU A 125 -0.48 -9.92 1.76
C LEU A 125 -0.38 -10.74 0.47
N LYS A 126 0.24 -11.91 0.52
CA LYS A 126 0.42 -12.77 -0.66
C LYS A 126 -0.91 -13.25 -1.26
N GLN A 127 -1.96 -13.31 -0.46
CA GLN A 127 -3.32 -13.66 -0.87
C GLN A 127 -4.14 -12.45 -1.36
N GLY A 128 -3.56 -11.23 -1.30
CA GLY A 128 -4.28 -10.00 -1.66
C GLY A 128 -5.39 -9.62 -0.67
N GLN A 129 -5.30 -10.09 0.56
CA GLN A 129 -6.30 -9.89 1.62
C GLN A 129 -5.91 -8.79 2.61
N VAL A 130 -4.94 -7.94 2.26
CA VAL A 130 -4.52 -6.84 3.12
C VAL A 130 -5.26 -5.58 2.73
N GLU A 131 -6.19 -5.19 3.59
CA GLU A 131 -6.83 -3.89 3.60
C GLU A 131 -6.46 -3.18 4.91
N LEU A 132 -5.72 -2.10 4.80
CA LEU A 132 -5.33 -1.29 5.95
C LEU A 132 -6.17 -0.03 5.97
N ALA A 133 -6.75 0.31 7.13
CA ALA A 133 -7.36 1.60 7.33
C ALA A 133 -6.25 2.67 7.26
N ALA A 134 -6.30 3.56 6.27
CA ALA A 134 -5.20 4.47 5.94
C ALA A 134 -4.80 5.38 7.12
N ASP A 135 -5.76 5.75 7.95
CA ASP A 135 -5.52 6.74 9.00
C ASP A 135 -5.30 6.13 10.41
N ALA A 136 -5.67 4.86 10.60
CA ALA A 136 -5.61 4.22 11.91
C ALA A 136 -4.30 3.47 12.21
N SER A 137 -3.51 3.14 11.17
CA SER A 137 -2.36 2.26 11.31
C SER A 137 -1.01 2.88 10.93
N ALA A 138 -1.00 3.95 10.14
CA ALA A 138 0.25 4.57 9.70
C ALA A 138 0.81 5.55 10.74
N VAL A 139 2.07 5.33 11.12
CA VAL A 139 2.81 6.20 12.05
C VAL A 139 3.80 7.03 11.25
N ILE A 140 3.76 8.36 11.43
CA ILE A 140 4.79 9.23 10.87
C ILE A 140 6.13 8.87 11.50
N LEU A 141 7.09 8.51 10.65
CA LEU A 141 8.42 8.12 11.09
C LEU A 141 9.16 9.32 11.68
N LYS A 142 9.65 9.12 12.88
CA LYS A 142 10.53 10.05 13.62
C LYS A 142 11.33 9.24 14.61
N THR A 143 12.42 9.77 15.09
CA THR A 143 13.30 9.09 16.06
C THR A 143 12.51 8.44 17.20
N GLY A 144 12.67 7.13 17.38
CA GLY A 144 12.01 6.32 18.40
C GLY A 144 10.61 5.82 18.05
N ALA A 145 10.08 6.13 16.87
CA ALA A 145 8.78 5.63 16.44
C ALA A 145 8.77 4.11 16.30
N ALA A 146 9.80 3.55 15.67
CA ALA A 146 9.92 2.11 15.46
C ALA A 146 10.12 1.33 16.77
N ALA A 147 10.84 1.90 17.74
CA ALA A 147 11.03 1.29 19.05
C ALA A 147 9.73 1.17 19.86
N ASN A 148 8.74 2.03 19.57
CA ASN A 148 7.41 2.04 20.18
C ASN A 148 6.34 1.46 19.26
N ALA A 149 6.73 0.74 18.22
CA ALA A 149 5.83 0.14 17.25
C ALA A 149 4.80 -0.77 17.94
N ARG A 150 3.55 -0.65 17.51
CA ARG A 150 2.49 -1.58 17.86
C ARG A 150 2.02 -2.26 16.58
N PHE A 151 2.00 -3.57 16.60
CA PHE A 151 1.39 -4.34 15.53
C PHE A 151 -0.13 -4.38 15.72
N VAL A 152 -0.85 -4.00 14.69
CA VAL A 152 -2.31 -4.12 14.61
C VAL A 152 -2.59 -5.16 13.53
N ASP A 153 -3.28 -6.23 13.88
CA ASP A 153 -3.55 -7.38 13.01
C ASP A 153 -2.28 -7.98 12.37
N GLY A 154 -1.12 -7.84 13.05
CA GLY A 154 0.17 -8.32 12.58
C GLY A 154 0.92 -7.34 11.67
N PHE A 155 0.46 -6.11 11.52
CA PHE A 155 1.06 -5.07 10.68
C PHE A 155 1.51 -3.87 11.51
N ALA A 156 2.68 -3.31 11.19
CA ALA A 156 3.10 -2.00 11.66
C ALA A 156 3.49 -1.16 10.44
N VAL A 157 2.89 0.02 10.31
CA VAL A 157 3.03 0.89 9.13
C VAL A 157 3.72 2.18 9.52
N PHE A 158 4.77 2.55 8.80
CA PHE A 158 5.50 3.80 8.98
C PHE A 158 5.55 4.57 7.68
N VAL A 159 5.30 5.86 7.75
CA VAL A 159 5.36 6.77 6.61
C VAL A 159 6.39 7.86 6.86
N ARG A 160 7.15 8.19 5.83
CA ARG A 160 8.11 9.28 5.80
C ARG A 160 7.70 10.28 4.72
N PRO A 161 7.25 11.49 5.06
CA PRO A 161 6.94 12.51 4.08
C PRO A 161 8.17 12.86 3.23
N ILE A 162 7.97 12.97 1.91
CA ILE A 162 9.00 13.42 0.96
C ILE A 162 8.73 14.85 0.53
N GLY A 163 7.47 15.18 0.20
CA GLY A 163 7.12 16.50 -0.27
C GLY A 163 5.61 16.68 -0.48
N GLY A 164 5.27 17.88 -0.92
CA GLY A 164 3.87 18.29 -1.10
C GLY A 164 3.25 18.88 0.16
N ALA A 165 2.02 19.35 0.03
CA ALA A 165 1.20 19.81 1.14
C ALA A 165 -0.23 19.29 0.94
N MET A 166 -0.81 18.72 1.99
CA MET A 166 -2.17 18.24 2.00
C MET A 166 -2.83 18.57 3.33
N VAL A 167 -4.02 19.13 3.26
CA VAL A 167 -4.91 19.27 4.41
C VAL A 167 -5.96 18.18 4.26
N GLU A 168 -6.08 17.33 5.26
CA GLU A 168 -6.93 16.15 5.19
C GLU A 168 -7.75 15.97 6.48
N ALA A 169 -9.06 15.83 6.29
CA ALA A 169 -10.00 15.32 7.28
C ALA A 169 -10.91 14.31 6.53
N ALA A 170 -10.35 13.19 6.19
CA ALA A 170 -10.96 12.16 5.36
C ALA A 170 -10.82 10.78 5.99
N VAL A 171 -11.73 9.89 5.64
CA VAL A 171 -11.67 8.46 5.99
C VAL A 171 -11.32 7.69 4.74
N GLY A 172 -10.43 6.73 4.85
CA GLY A 172 -10.00 5.97 3.70
C GLY A 172 -9.50 4.58 4.04
N GLY A 173 -9.16 3.85 3.00
CA GLY A 173 -8.55 2.53 3.08
C GLY A 173 -7.40 2.40 2.08
N GLN A 174 -6.51 1.50 2.40
CA GLN A 174 -5.34 1.17 1.62
C GLN A 174 -5.38 -0.32 1.30
N GLN A 175 -5.26 -0.64 0.02
CA GLN A 175 -5.16 -2.02 -0.45
C GLN A 175 -3.76 -2.26 -1.01
N VAL A 176 -3.18 -3.39 -0.64
CA VAL A 176 -1.88 -3.82 -1.13
C VAL A 176 -2.02 -5.13 -1.89
N THR A 177 -1.59 -5.13 -3.14
CA THR A 177 -1.62 -6.30 -4.03
C THR A 177 -0.21 -6.82 -4.24
N PHE A 178 0.01 -8.12 -4.00
CA PHE A 178 1.30 -8.77 -4.16
C PHE A 178 1.47 -9.38 -5.56
N VAL A 179 2.69 -9.24 -6.09
CA VAL A 179 3.11 -9.86 -7.34
C VAL A 179 4.42 -10.63 -7.09
N PRO A 180 4.43 -11.95 -7.21
CA PRO A 180 5.64 -12.74 -6.98
C PRO A 180 6.75 -12.37 -7.98
N LYS A 181 8.01 -12.56 -7.54
CA LYS A 181 9.22 -12.33 -8.34
C LYS A 181 9.33 -13.26 -9.53
#